data_acc2445405da3fa2a32be93f8155df24
#
_entry.id   acc2445405da3fa2a32be93f8155df24
#
_cell.length_a   1.000
_cell.length_b   1.000
_cell.length_c   1.000
_cell.angle_alpha   90.00
_cell.angle_beta   90.00
_cell.angle_gamma   90.00
#
_symmetry.space_group_name_H-M   'P 1'
#
loop_
_entity.id
_entity.type
_entity.pdbx_description
1 polymer ?
#
loop_
_entity_poly.entity_id
_entity_poly.type
_entity_poly.pdbx_seq_one_letter_code
_entity_poly.pdbx_strand_id
1 'polypeptide(L)'
;MNIKSRTNSADDLAWVHLIERRKQVELWQFCCLRQSYSLELSPNIMEGVNPEGQLVMVQWSPSNDLQRVKITLNIHEVTDKAAVHHHFKLVPAGCESIIIDIWGILGLIHDEALRRFYLAVLLNNELMGQFFNARASRSHHHNHACGLLEHSHEVAVTAAMLCWRYNVGPLSVCVAFIGGLLHDIGKIHLFYNADTRDGIAGSHESYNFMVLAEPLALLYRNSPKIFEALSSCLSVKIGRRSEAYIPASMVRLCDNLSMEVCHWRTAFADVPPHHWYAHSAMNDQWYKRLG
;
A
#
# COMPACT_ATOMS: atom_id res chain seq x y z
N MET A 1 19.83 29.75 25.84
CA MET A 1 18.91 29.82 24.69
C MET A 1 17.86 28.77 24.90
N ASN A 2 16.66 29.17 25.36
CA ASN A 2 15.59 28.23 25.78
C ASN A 2 14.89 27.67 24.56
N ILE A 3 15.11 26.37 24.28
CA ILE A 3 14.30 25.61 23.34
C ILE A 3 12.98 25.29 24.07
N LYS A 4 11.95 26.10 23.81
CA LYS A 4 10.59 25.77 24.19
C LYS A 4 10.20 24.48 23.44
N SER A 5 10.07 23.38 24.20
CA SER A 5 9.47 22.13 23.72
C SER A 5 8.03 22.44 23.27
N ARG A 6 7.79 22.42 21.97
CA ARG A 6 6.43 22.35 21.45
C ARG A 6 5.90 20.96 21.74
N THR A 7 5.09 20.85 22.77
CA THR A 7 4.25 19.69 23.09
C THR A 7 3.04 19.71 22.15
N ASN A 8 3.25 19.42 20.85
CA ASN A 8 2.16 19.03 20.00
C ASN A 8 2.15 17.50 20.00
N SER A 9 1.02 16.89 20.33
CA SER A 9 0.75 15.48 20.03
C SER A 9 1.07 15.28 18.55
N ALA A 10 2.17 14.60 18.26
CA ALA A 10 2.53 14.34 16.86
C ALA A 10 1.72 13.12 16.45
N ASP A 11 0.85 13.29 15.48
CA ASP A 11 0.24 12.18 14.77
C ASP A 11 1.32 11.47 13.97
N ASP A 12 1.35 10.14 14.01
CA ASP A 12 2.32 9.32 13.30
C ASP A 12 1.59 8.22 12.50
N LEU A 13 2.07 7.94 11.32
CA LEU A 13 1.58 6.83 10.51
C LEU A 13 2.37 5.58 10.91
N ALA A 14 1.68 4.51 11.27
CA ALA A 14 2.30 3.28 11.71
C ALA A 14 1.66 2.06 11.05
N TRP A 15 2.47 1.11 10.65
CA TRP A 15 2.03 -0.26 10.45
C TRP A 15 2.05 -0.97 11.80
N VAL A 16 0.91 -1.52 12.21
CA VAL A 16 0.78 -2.21 13.49
C VAL A 16 0.38 -3.66 13.29
N HIS A 17 0.96 -4.56 14.08
CA HIS A 17 0.56 -5.96 14.12
C HIS A 17 0.73 -6.52 15.53
N LEU A 18 -0.05 -7.56 15.84
CA LEU A 18 -0.03 -8.25 17.12
C LEU A 18 1.17 -9.22 17.16
N ILE A 19 2.00 -9.11 18.21
CA ILE A 19 3.10 -10.07 18.46
C ILE A 19 2.58 -11.21 19.36
N GLU A 20 1.91 -10.86 20.44
CA GLU A 20 1.50 -11.83 21.47
C GLU A 20 0.22 -11.38 22.18
N ARG A 21 -0.68 -12.32 22.44
CA ARG A 21 -1.90 -12.09 23.24
C ARG A 21 -1.76 -12.74 24.60
N ARG A 22 -1.88 -11.93 25.66
CA ARG A 22 -1.89 -12.35 27.06
C ARG A 22 -3.26 -12.07 27.69
N LYS A 23 -3.52 -12.64 28.88
CA LYS A 23 -4.87 -12.55 29.51
C LYS A 23 -5.44 -11.15 29.69
N GLN A 24 -4.59 -10.14 29.97
CA GLN A 24 -5.02 -8.77 30.27
C GLN A 24 -4.39 -7.70 29.39
N VAL A 25 -3.36 -8.08 28.63
CA VAL A 25 -2.62 -7.18 27.77
C VAL A 25 -2.26 -7.87 26.45
N GLU A 26 -2.13 -7.09 25.40
CA GLU A 26 -1.66 -7.52 24.11
C GLU A 26 -0.35 -6.80 23.79
N LEU A 27 0.64 -7.54 23.29
CA LEU A 27 1.89 -6.99 22.84
C LEU A 27 1.78 -6.68 21.34
N TRP A 28 1.82 -5.42 20.99
CA TRP A 28 1.72 -4.94 19.61
C TRP A 28 3.03 -4.32 19.15
N GLN A 29 3.40 -4.58 17.90
CA GLN A 29 4.48 -3.89 17.22
C GLN A 29 3.96 -2.73 16.41
N PHE A 30 4.55 -1.56 16.60
CA PHE A 30 4.30 -0.34 15.84
C PHE A 30 5.52 -0.03 15.00
N CYS A 31 5.42 -0.20 13.70
CA CYS A 31 6.46 0.15 12.75
C CYS A 31 6.20 1.55 12.22
N CYS A 32 6.72 2.54 12.92
CA CYS A 32 6.67 3.94 12.51
C CYS A 32 7.88 4.31 11.65
N LEU A 33 7.81 5.44 10.97
CA LEU A 33 8.85 5.88 10.02
C LEU A 33 10.20 6.21 10.66
N ARG A 34 10.20 6.62 11.92
CA ARG A 34 11.42 7.01 12.63
C ARG A 34 12.00 5.90 13.47
N GLN A 35 11.15 5.10 14.05
CA GLN A 35 11.52 3.97 14.91
C GLN A 35 10.35 3.01 15.08
N SER A 36 10.65 1.81 15.54
CA SER A 36 9.63 0.81 15.88
C SER A 36 9.47 0.72 17.40
N TYR A 37 8.26 0.47 17.84
CA TYR A 37 7.91 0.31 19.25
C TYR A 37 7.21 -1.02 19.46
N SER A 38 7.55 -1.73 20.53
CA SER A 38 6.73 -2.84 21.03
C SER A 38 6.02 -2.36 22.29
N LEU A 39 4.70 -2.32 22.26
CA LEU A 39 3.89 -1.78 23.34
C LEU A 39 2.95 -2.85 23.89
N GLU A 40 2.92 -2.97 25.21
CA GLU A 40 1.89 -3.72 25.91
C GLU A 40 0.67 -2.81 26.10
N LEU A 41 -0.43 -3.16 25.46
CA LEU A 41 -1.66 -2.37 25.48
C LEU A 41 -2.84 -3.20 25.99
N SER A 42 -3.79 -2.51 26.61
CA SER A 42 -5.08 -3.12 26.95
C SER A 42 -5.84 -3.47 25.65
N PRO A 43 -6.49 -4.63 25.56
CA PRO A 43 -7.17 -5.09 24.34
C PRO A 43 -8.18 -4.07 23.77
N ASN A 44 -8.82 -3.29 24.62
CA ASN A 44 -9.77 -2.26 24.21
C ASN A 44 -9.15 -1.07 23.46
N ILE A 45 -7.83 -0.85 23.58
CA ILE A 45 -7.13 0.21 22.85
C ILE A 45 -6.99 -0.18 21.37
N MET A 46 -6.82 -1.47 21.11
CA MET A 46 -6.63 -2.04 19.78
C MET A 46 -7.91 -2.67 19.21
N GLU A 47 -9.06 -2.37 19.82
CA GLU A 47 -10.34 -2.88 19.35
C GLU A 47 -10.61 -2.43 17.91
N GLY A 48 -10.89 -3.39 17.03
CA GLY A 48 -11.11 -3.14 15.60
C GLY A 48 -9.83 -3.08 14.75
N VAL A 49 -8.63 -3.20 15.35
CA VAL A 49 -7.38 -3.33 14.60
C VAL A 49 -7.19 -4.78 14.17
N ASN A 50 -6.79 -4.98 12.91
CA ASN A 50 -6.44 -6.31 12.43
C ASN A 50 -5.15 -6.80 13.09
N PRO A 51 -5.15 -7.93 13.81
CA PRO A 51 -3.96 -8.46 14.46
C PRO A 51 -2.85 -8.90 13.47
N GLU A 52 -3.19 -9.25 12.23
CA GLU A 52 -2.22 -9.65 11.21
C GLU A 52 -1.44 -8.47 10.62
N GLY A 53 -1.96 -7.25 10.77
CA GLY A 53 -1.33 -6.00 10.37
C GLY A 53 -2.31 -5.00 9.79
N GLN A 54 -2.08 -3.73 10.09
CA GLN A 54 -2.90 -2.63 9.60
C GLN A 54 -2.15 -1.30 9.63
N LEU A 55 -2.40 -0.46 8.62
CA LEU A 55 -1.93 0.92 8.61
C LEU A 55 -2.88 1.78 9.45
N VAL A 56 -2.34 2.47 10.46
CA VAL A 56 -3.12 3.31 11.38
C VAL A 56 -2.47 4.67 11.58
N MET A 57 -3.29 5.65 11.95
CA MET A 57 -2.79 6.90 12.54
C MET A 57 -2.69 6.73 14.05
N VAL A 58 -1.53 6.98 14.60
CA VAL A 58 -1.22 6.91 16.00
C VAL A 58 -1.04 8.32 16.55
N GLN A 59 -1.85 8.69 17.52
CA GLN A 59 -1.66 9.91 18.28
C GLN A 59 -0.91 9.59 19.58
N TRP A 60 0.34 10.00 19.65
CA TRP A 60 1.17 9.78 20.82
C TRP A 60 0.81 10.77 21.94
N SER A 61 0.58 10.25 23.15
CA SER A 61 0.42 11.11 24.32
C SER A 61 1.75 11.80 24.66
N PRO A 62 1.75 13.08 25.00
CA PRO A 62 2.96 13.79 25.45
C PRO A 62 3.45 13.35 26.85
N SER A 63 2.68 12.54 27.58
CA SER A 63 3.10 11.97 28.85
C SER A 63 3.87 10.68 28.64
N ASN A 64 4.87 10.41 29.49
CA ASN A 64 5.63 9.15 29.49
C ASN A 64 4.77 7.92 29.83
N ASP A 65 3.48 8.08 29.97
CA ASP A 65 2.52 7.03 30.23
C ASP A 65 2.04 6.46 28.89
N LEU A 66 2.68 5.38 28.44
CA LEU A 66 2.39 4.65 27.22
C LEU A 66 0.95 4.10 27.14
N GLN A 67 0.21 4.11 28.26
CA GLN A 67 -1.20 3.70 28.31
C GLN A 67 -2.17 4.72 27.67
N ARG A 68 -1.67 5.87 27.21
CA ARG A 68 -2.49 6.92 26.58
C ARG A 68 -2.25 7.06 25.08
N VAL A 69 -1.86 6.00 24.42
CA VAL A 69 -1.82 5.97 22.95
C VAL A 69 -3.26 5.97 22.43
N LYS A 70 -3.63 7.00 21.70
CA LYS A 70 -4.91 7.04 21.00
C LYS A 70 -4.69 6.57 19.57
N ILE A 71 -5.24 5.44 19.22
CA ILE A 71 -5.24 4.93 17.87
C ILE A 71 -6.55 5.36 17.21
N THR A 72 -6.44 6.13 16.15
CA THR A 72 -7.61 6.53 15.39
C THR A 72 -7.77 5.59 14.20
N LEU A 73 -8.74 4.69 14.33
CA LEU A 73 -9.16 3.81 13.24
C LEU A 73 -10.29 4.51 12.49
N ASN A 74 -10.03 4.92 11.29
CA ASN A 74 -11.03 5.60 10.48
C ASN A 74 -11.93 4.64 9.68
N ILE A 75 -11.90 3.34 9.97
CA ILE A 75 -12.80 2.34 9.35
C ILE A 75 -14.28 2.65 9.69
N HIS A 76 -14.55 3.37 10.75
CA HIS A 76 -15.92 3.67 11.19
C HIS A 76 -16.69 4.63 10.25
N GLU A 77 -16.01 5.34 9.38
CA GLU A 77 -16.63 6.24 8.40
C GLU A 77 -16.86 5.61 7.02
N VAL A 78 -16.57 4.32 6.85
CA VAL A 78 -16.91 3.64 5.58
C VAL A 78 -18.43 3.56 5.48
N THR A 79 -19.00 4.37 4.62
CA THR A 79 -20.43 4.48 4.41
C THR A 79 -21.06 3.24 3.77
N ASP A 80 -20.26 2.39 3.14
CA ASP A 80 -20.71 1.18 2.45
C ASP A 80 -20.14 -0.11 3.06
N LYS A 81 -20.70 -0.51 4.20
CA LYS A 81 -20.36 -1.78 4.86
C LYS A 81 -20.59 -3.01 3.97
N ALA A 82 -21.54 -2.93 3.02
CA ALA A 82 -21.85 -4.02 2.12
C ALA A 82 -20.73 -4.24 1.10
N ALA A 83 -20.18 -3.15 0.55
CA ALA A 83 -19.05 -3.22 -0.37
C ALA A 83 -17.78 -3.74 0.32
N VAL A 84 -17.49 -3.28 1.54
CA VAL A 84 -16.38 -3.82 2.35
C VAL A 84 -16.53 -5.32 2.55
N HIS A 85 -17.70 -5.77 2.99
CA HIS A 85 -17.96 -7.19 3.21
C HIS A 85 -17.89 -8.01 1.90
N HIS A 86 -18.32 -7.42 0.79
CA HIS A 86 -18.19 -8.04 -0.52
C HIS A 86 -16.73 -8.25 -0.90
N HIS A 87 -15.86 -7.26 -0.70
CA HIS A 87 -14.44 -7.35 -0.97
C HIS A 87 -13.75 -8.43 -0.14
N PHE A 88 -14.09 -8.55 1.15
CA PHE A 88 -13.59 -9.65 1.99
C PHE A 88 -13.94 -11.06 1.45
N LYS A 89 -15.04 -11.20 0.72
CA LYS A 89 -15.42 -12.46 0.09
C LYS A 89 -14.71 -12.71 -1.24
N LEU A 90 -14.22 -11.67 -1.89
CA LEU A 90 -13.57 -11.77 -3.19
C LEU A 90 -12.09 -12.11 -3.09
N VAL A 91 -11.43 -11.76 -1.99
CA VAL A 91 -10.00 -12.02 -1.81
C VAL A 91 -9.75 -13.45 -1.35
N PRO A 92 -8.64 -14.08 -1.78
CA PRO A 92 -8.18 -15.33 -1.23
C PRO A 92 -7.86 -15.23 0.27
N ALA A 93 -7.95 -16.35 0.97
CA ALA A 93 -7.53 -16.44 2.37
C ALA A 93 -6.07 -15.98 2.54
N GLY A 94 -5.84 -15.10 3.52
CA GLY A 94 -4.53 -14.47 3.78
C GLY A 94 -4.36 -13.06 3.22
N CYS A 95 -5.27 -12.61 2.33
CA CYS A 95 -5.25 -11.25 1.79
C CYS A 95 -6.22 -10.29 2.49
N GLU A 96 -6.92 -10.73 3.53
CA GLU A 96 -7.97 -9.96 4.21
C GLU A 96 -7.43 -8.67 4.84
N SER A 97 -6.20 -8.70 5.37
CA SER A 97 -5.54 -7.52 5.94
C SER A 97 -5.37 -6.39 4.93
N ILE A 98 -5.12 -6.74 3.67
CA ILE A 98 -4.97 -5.78 2.58
C ILE A 98 -6.26 -4.99 2.38
N ILE A 99 -7.42 -5.66 2.47
CA ILE A 99 -8.73 -5.01 2.32
C ILE A 99 -8.97 -3.97 3.42
N ILE A 100 -8.50 -4.24 4.63
CA ILE A 100 -8.61 -3.29 5.75
C ILE A 100 -7.86 -2.00 5.43
N ASP A 101 -6.63 -2.11 4.92
CA ASP A 101 -5.83 -0.93 4.56
C ASP A 101 -6.42 -0.16 3.37
N ILE A 102 -6.88 -0.87 2.34
CA ILE A 102 -7.53 -0.28 1.16
C ILE A 102 -8.73 0.56 1.57
N TRP A 103 -9.56 0.08 2.47
CA TRP A 103 -10.71 0.84 2.96
C TRP A 103 -10.32 1.84 4.05
N GLY A 104 -9.35 1.50 4.89
CA GLY A 104 -8.88 2.36 5.99
C GLY A 104 -8.30 3.69 5.53
N ILE A 105 -7.63 3.73 4.38
CA ILE A 105 -7.05 4.98 3.84
C ILE A 105 -8.11 6.05 3.58
N LEU A 106 -9.37 5.67 3.33
CA LEU A 106 -10.47 6.63 3.14
C LEU A 106 -10.63 7.61 4.29
N GLY A 107 -10.32 7.18 5.50
CA GLY A 107 -10.35 8.04 6.68
C GLY A 107 -9.26 9.11 6.70
N LEU A 108 -8.19 8.94 5.94
CA LEU A 108 -7.09 9.90 5.83
C LEU A 108 -7.28 10.84 4.63
N ILE A 109 -8.22 10.56 3.72
CA ILE A 109 -8.46 11.37 2.53
C ILE A 109 -9.44 12.48 2.89
N HIS A 110 -8.92 13.69 3.13
CA HIS A 110 -9.71 14.89 3.38
C HIS A 110 -10.11 15.64 2.12
N ASP A 111 -9.43 15.41 0.99
CA ASP A 111 -9.80 16.00 -0.29
C ASP A 111 -10.98 15.25 -0.91
N GLU A 112 -12.07 15.97 -1.15
CA GLU A 112 -13.32 15.38 -1.63
C GLU A 112 -13.23 14.83 -3.06
N ALA A 113 -12.45 15.46 -3.94
CA ALA A 113 -12.29 14.98 -5.31
C ALA A 113 -11.52 13.67 -5.36
N LEU A 114 -10.42 13.56 -4.57
CA LEU A 114 -9.65 12.33 -4.43
C LEU A 114 -10.48 11.23 -3.76
N ARG A 115 -11.24 11.56 -2.72
CA ARG A 115 -12.12 10.63 -2.02
C ARG A 115 -13.18 10.05 -2.96
N ARG A 116 -13.85 10.89 -3.76
CA ARG A 116 -14.83 10.44 -4.76
C ARG A 116 -14.22 9.57 -5.84
N PHE A 117 -13.04 9.95 -6.34
CA PHE A 117 -12.29 9.12 -7.28
C PHE A 117 -12.06 7.74 -6.72
N TYR A 118 -11.49 7.67 -5.53
CA TYR A 118 -11.11 6.40 -4.92
C TYR A 118 -12.33 5.52 -4.59
N LEU A 119 -13.40 6.12 -4.06
CA LEU A 119 -14.66 5.41 -3.83
C LEU A 119 -15.26 4.88 -5.14
N ALA A 120 -15.22 5.64 -6.23
CA ALA A 120 -15.73 5.17 -7.52
C ALA A 120 -14.96 3.93 -8.02
N VAL A 121 -13.65 3.87 -7.76
CA VAL A 121 -12.84 2.68 -8.07
C VAL A 121 -13.24 1.50 -7.17
N LEU A 122 -13.28 1.72 -5.84
CA LEU A 122 -13.60 0.65 -4.88
C LEU A 122 -15.01 0.07 -5.05
N LEU A 123 -15.98 0.89 -5.44
CA LEU A 123 -17.36 0.46 -5.64
C LEU A 123 -17.61 -0.24 -6.98
N ASN A 124 -16.62 -0.25 -7.88
CA ASN A 124 -16.69 -1.03 -9.10
C ASN A 124 -16.34 -2.50 -8.80
N ASN A 125 -17.35 -3.29 -8.43
CA ASN A 125 -17.19 -4.68 -8.00
C ASN A 125 -16.58 -5.58 -9.08
N GLU A 126 -16.85 -5.33 -10.36
CA GLU A 126 -16.28 -6.09 -11.46
C GLU A 126 -14.78 -5.83 -11.57
N LEU A 127 -14.38 -4.56 -11.59
CA LEU A 127 -12.97 -4.16 -11.61
C LEU A 127 -12.21 -4.70 -10.40
N MET A 128 -12.75 -4.50 -9.20
CA MET A 128 -12.09 -4.95 -7.97
C MET A 128 -12.01 -6.48 -7.89
N GLY A 129 -13.03 -7.19 -8.35
CA GLY A 129 -12.99 -8.66 -8.44
C GLY A 129 -11.89 -9.17 -9.37
N GLN A 130 -11.70 -8.53 -10.53
CA GLN A 130 -10.60 -8.85 -11.44
C GLN A 130 -9.25 -8.51 -10.81
N PHE A 131 -9.10 -7.33 -10.20
CA PHE A 131 -7.87 -6.86 -9.56
C PHE A 131 -7.44 -7.75 -8.41
N PHE A 132 -8.37 -8.16 -7.55
CA PHE A 132 -8.08 -9.02 -6.40
C PHE A 132 -7.64 -10.43 -6.78
N ASN A 133 -8.04 -10.93 -7.95
CA ASN A 133 -7.69 -12.27 -8.40
C ASN A 133 -6.56 -12.30 -9.44
N ALA A 134 -6.10 -11.14 -9.90
CA ALA A 134 -5.07 -11.04 -10.92
C ALA A 134 -3.68 -11.42 -10.39
N ARG A 135 -2.84 -11.88 -11.32
CA ARG A 135 -1.41 -12.11 -11.07
C ARG A 135 -0.61 -10.87 -11.42
N ALA A 136 0.49 -10.59 -10.71
CA ALA A 136 1.36 -9.47 -11.04
C ALA A 136 2.29 -9.77 -12.23
N SER A 137 2.61 -11.04 -12.48
CA SER A 137 3.48 -11.46 -13.57
C SER A 137 3.11 -12.84 -14.13
N ARG A 138 3.67 -13.19 -15.31
CA ARG A 138 3.48 -14.53 -15.91
C ARG A 138 4.41 -15.59 -15.34
N SER A 139 5.65 -15.25 -15.06
CA SER A 139 6.73 -16.19 -14.75
C SER A 139 7.58 -15.78 -13.54
N HIS A 140 7.31 -14.62 -12.96
CA HIS A 140 8.05 -14.09 -11.83
C HIS A 140 7.22 -14.24 -10.54
N HIS A 141 7.71 -13.67 -9.44
CA HIS A 141 6.99 -13.66 -8.16
C HIS A 141 5.64 -12.95 -8.28
N HIS A 142 4.77 -13.18 -7.30
CA HIS A 142 3.36 -12.80 -7.37
C HIS A 142 2.62 -13.40 -8.59
N ASN A 143 3.10 -14.54 -9.09
CA ASN A 143 2.45 -15.33 -10.15
C ASN A 143 1.39 -16.30 -9.56
N HIS A 144 0.58 -15.80 -8.64
CA HIS A 144 -0.53 -16.51 -8.01
C HIS A 144 -1.76 -15.61 -7.95
N ALA A 145 -2.91 -16.21 -7.68
CA ALA A 145 -4.11 -15.44 -7.41
C ALA A 145 -3.84 -14.45 -6.26
N CYS A 146 -4.32 -13.22 -6.37
CA CYS A 146 -4.02 -12.11 -5.46
C CYS A 146 -2.62 -11.48 -5.59
N GLY A 147 -1.72 -12.03 -6.40
CA GLY A 147 -0.34 -11.53 -6.50
C GLY A 147 -0.25 -10.07 -6.96
N LEU A 148 -1.16 -9.63 -7.84
CA LEU A 148 -1.22 -8.22 -8.24
C LEU A 148 -1.63 -7.31 -7.08
N LEU A 149 -2.60 -7.73 -6.29
CA LEU A 149 -3.06 -7.00 -5.12
C LEU A 149 -1.95 -6.89 -4.05
N GLU A 150 -1.28 -8.00 -3.74
CA GLU A 150 -0.18 -8.03 -2.76
C GLU A 150 0.97 -7.10 -3.17
N HIS A 151 1.43 -7.19 -4.42
CA HIS A 151 2.46 -6.31 -4.96
C HIS A 151 2.04 -4.84 -4.90
N SER A 152 0.85 -4.52 -5.40
CA SER A 152 0.33 -3.16 -5.44
C SER A 152 0.15 -2.57 -4.04
N HIS A 153 -0.30 -3.38 -3.08
CA HIS A 153 -0.41 -2.98 -1.68
C HIS A 153 0.96 -2.71 -1.04
N GLU A 154 1.95 -3.58 -1.26
CA GLU A 154 3.33 -3.36 -0.78
C GLU A 154 3.88 -2.03 -1.28
N VAL A 155 3.73 -1.74 -2.57
CA VAL A 155 4.13 -0.47 -3.18
C VAL A 155 3.35 0.71 -2.58
N ALA A 156 2.04 0.58 -2.42
CA ALA A 156 1.16 1.62 -1.89
C ALA A 156 1.55 2.05 -0.47
N VAL A 157 1.67 1.07 0.43
CA VAL A 157 2.01 1.31 1.84
C VAL A 157 3.41 1.91 1.94
N THR A 158 4.39 1.33 1.26
CA THR A 158 5.78 1.80 1.34
C THR A 158 5.93 3.22 0.77
N ALA A 159 5.30 3.53 -0.37
CA ALA A 159 5.32 4.86 -0.95
C ALA A 159 4.64 5.91 -0.06
N ALA A 160 3.49 5.57 0.54
CA ALA A 160 2.79 6.43 1.49
C ALA A 160 3.66 6.71 2.73
N MET A 161 4.29 5.69 3.28
CA MET A 161 5.21 5.82 4.41
C MET A 161 6.41 6.72 4.08
N LEU A 162 7.01 6.59 2.90
CA LEU A 162 8.09 7.47 2.47
C LEU A 162 7.61 8.92 2.33
N CYS A 163 6.44 9.15 1.72
CA CYS A 163 5.85 10.49 1.64
C CYS A 163 5.63 11.10 3.02
N TRP A 164 5.15 10.32 3.97
CA TRP A 164 5.01 10.74 5.36
C TRP A 164 6.37 11.05 6.00
N ARG A 165 7.33 10.16 5.85
CA ARG A 165 8.69 10.30 6.39
C ARG A 165 9.37 11.59 5.96
N TYR A 166 9.21 11.95 4.68
CA TYR A 166 9.80 13.17 4.12
C TYR A 166 8.92 14.40 4.29
N ASN A 167 7.78 14.27 5.00
CA ASN A 167 6.86 15.37 5.31
C ASN A 167 6.41 16.16 4.07
N VAL A 168 6.07 15.45 2.99
CA VAL A 168 5.60 16.05 1.73
C VAL A 168 4.12 16.42 1.73
N GLY A 169 3.46 16.30 2.88
CA GLY A 169 2.08 16.69 3.14
C GLY A 169 1.09 15.54 3.04
N PRO A 170 -0.04 15.63 3.79
CA PRO A 170 -1.00 14.52 3.94
C PRO A 170 -1.68 14.14 2.61
N LEU A 171 -1.98 15.10 1.75
CA LEU A 171 -2.55 14.81 0.43
C LEU A 171 -1.59 13.99 -0.43
N SER A 172 -0.29 14.27 -0.36
CA SER A 172 0.74 13.51 -1.09
C SER A 172 0.85 12.08 -0.57
N VAL A 173 0.65 11.83 0.72
CA VAL A 173 0.59 10.49 1.31
C VAL A 173 -0.57 9.71 0.71
N CYS A 174 -1.77 10.30 0.64
CA CYS A 174 -2.94 9.66 0.07
C CYS A 174 -2.77 9.38 -1.44
N VAL A 175 -2.22 10.35 -2.19
CA VAL A 175 -1.93 10.18 -3.62
C VAL A 175 -0.90 9.07 -3.86
N ALA A 176 0.15 8.98 -3.02
CA ALA A 176 1.16 7.93 -3.11
C ALA A 176 0.55 6.54 -2.81
N PHE A 177 -0.31 6.45 -1.80
CA PHE A 177 -1.01 5.19 -1.49
C PHE A 177 -1.91 4.75 -2.66
N ILE A 178 -2.80 5.64 -3.10
CA ILE A 178 -3.76 5.33 -4.18
C ILE A 178 -3.02 5.07 -5.50
N GLY A 179 -2.02 5.90 -5.80
CA GLY A 179 -1.19 5.73 -6.99
C GLY A 179 -0.41 4.43 -6.96
N GLY A 180 0.19 4.06 -5.82
CA GLY A 180 0.89 2.79 -5.64
C GLY A 180 -0.04 1.58 -5.73
N LEU A 181 -1.26 1.69 -5.19
CA LEU A 181 -2.26 0.62 -5.29
C LEU A 181 -2.74 0.39 -6.74
N LEU A 182 -2.85 1.46 -7.53
CA LEU A 182 -3.44 1.41 -8.87
C LEU A 182 -2.42 1.47 -10.01
N HIS A 183 -1.10 1.60 -9.73
CA HIS A 183 -0.07 1.81 -10.75
C HIS A 183 0.02 0.69 -11.79
N ASP A 184 -0.37 -0.48 -11.42
CA ASP A 184 -0.32 -1.71 -12.22
C ASP A 184 -1.71 -2.30 -12.52
N ILE A 185 -2.81 -1.58 -12.23
CA ILE A 185 -4.18 -2.10 -12.38
C ILE A 185 -4.51 -2.56 -13.80
N GLY A 186 -3.88 -1.98 -14.81
CA GLY A 186 -4.02 -2.39 -16.20
C GLY A 186 -3.55 -3.82 -16.50
N LYS A 187 -2.77 -4.43 -15.59
CA LYS A 187 -2.35 -5.83 -15.71
C LYS A 187 -3.51 -6.84 -15.64
N ILE A 188 -4.68 -6.44 -15.15
CA ILE A 188 -5.89 -7.28 -15.21
C ILE A 188 -6.21 -7.74 -16.63
N HIS A 189 -5.95 -6.89 -17.64
CA HIS A 189 -6.12 -7.25 -19.04
C HIS A 189 -5.02 -8.16 -19.58
N LEU A 190 -3.83 -8.15 -18.96
CA LEU A 190 -2.70 -8.97 -19.40
C LEU A 190 -2.79 -10.41 -18.90
N PHE A 191 -3.29 -10.61 -17.67
CA PHE A 191 -3.13 -11.88 -16.95
C PHE A 191 -4.45 -12.55 -16.58
N TYR A 192 -5.56 -11.83 -16.63
CA TYR A 192 -6.88 -12.40 -16.36
C TYR A 192 -7.38 -13.24 -17.56
N ASN A 193 -7.09 -12.79 -18.78
CA ASN A 193 -7.41 -13.51 -20.02
C ASN A 193 -6.18 -14.27 -20.55
N ALA A 194 -5.67 -15.21 -19.74
CA ALA A 194 -4.47 -15.99 -20.08
C ALA A 194 -4.56 -16.80 -21.41
N ASP A 195 -5.76 -16.92 -21.97
CA ASP A 195 -6.03 -17.66 -23.20
C ASP A 195 -6.06 -16.81 -24.47
N THR A 196 -5.94 -15.48 -24.37
CA THR A 196 -5.78 -14.65 -25.57
C THR A 196 -4.36 -14.77 -26.09
N ARG A 197 -4.19 -15.48 -27.23
CA ARG A 197 -2.92 -15.63 -27.96
C ARG A 197 -2.34 -14.31 -28.43
N ASP A 198 -3.14 -13.29 -28.52
CA ASP A 198 -2.77 -11.94 -28.90
C ASP A 198 -2.26 -11.23 -27.67
N GLY A 199 -0.94 -11.30 -27.45
CA GLY A 199 -0.27 -10.51 -26.44
C GLY A 199 -0.64 -9.04 -26.63
N ILE A 200 -0.99 -8.36 -25.53
CA ILE A 200 -1.30 -6.93 -25.59
C ILE A 200 -0.08 -6.19 -26.13
N ALA A 201 -0.26 -5.53 -27.26
CA ALA A 201 0.79 -4.82 -28.00
C ALA A 201 1.13 -3.46 -27.39
N GLY A 202 0.97 -3.28 -26.09
CA GLY A 202 1.22 -2.01 -25.39
C GLY A 202 1.75 -2.20 -23.98
N SER A 203 2.25 -1.11 -23.38
CA SER A 203 2.60 -1.13 -21.99
C SER A 203 1.34 -1.17 -21.13
N HIS A 204 1.37 -1.90 -20.00
CA HIS A 204 0.21 -2.01 -19.09
C HIS A 204 -0.20 -0.66 -18.51
N GLU A 205 0.69 0.33 -18.46
CA GLU A 205 0.38 1.68 -18.01
C GLU A 205 -0.68 2.36 -18.88
N SER A 206 -0.71 2.07 -20.18
CA SER A 206 -1.77 2.56 -21.07
C SER A 206 -3.14 1.99 -20.67
N TYR A 207 -3.15 0.75 -20.21
CA TYR A 207 -4.36 0.10 -19.72
C TYR A 207 -4.81 0.61 -18.35
N ASN A 208 -3.90 1.14 -17.51
CA ASN A 208 -4.29 1.85 -16.28
C ASN A 208 -5.28 2.96 -16.59
N PHE A 209 -4.97 3.78 -17.60
CA PHE A 209 -5.83 4.90 -18.01
C PHE A 209 -7.13 4.42 -18.66
N MET A 210 -7.10 3.33 -19.40
CA MET A 210 -8.32 2.75 -19.99
C MET A 210 -9.27 2.23 -18.90
N VAL A 211 -8.74 1.48 -17.95
CA VAL A 211 -9.51 0.88 -16.85
C VAL A 211 -10.10 1.94 -15.92
N LEU A 212 -9.35 3.01 -15.67
CA LEU A 212 -9.73 4.11 -14.79
C LEU A 212 -10.29 5.32 -15.53
N ALA A 213 -10.64 5.20 -16.82
CA ALA A 213 -10.97 6.33 -17.67
C ALA A 213 -12.11 7.21 -17.10
N GLU A 214 -13.19 6.61 -16.66
CA GLU A 214 -14.37 7.31 -16.15
C GLU A 214 -14.08 8.04 -14.81
N PRO A 215 -13.58 7.38 -13.77
CA PRO A 215 -13.22 8.06 -12.52
C PRO A 215 -12.10 9.10 -12.70
N LEU A 216 -11.11 8.87 -13.58
CA LEU A 216 -10.07 9.86 -13.89
C LEU A 216 -10.64 11.09 -14.61
N ALA A 217 -11.57 10.93 -15.55
CA ALA A 217 -12.22 12.05 -16.21
C ALA A 217 -13.02 12.91 -15.23
N LEU A 218 -13.66 12.28 -14.24
CA LEU A 218 -14.35 12.99 -13.15
C LEU A 218 -13.35 13.73 -12.25
N LEU A 219 -12.25 13.08 -11.88
CA LEU A 219 -11.19 13.70 -11.08
C LEU A 219 -10.59 14.91 -11.80
N TYR A 220 -10.29 14.81 -13.08
CA TYR A 220 -9.75 15.91 -13.88
C TYR A 220 -10.68 17.14 -13.85
N ARG A 221 -11.99 16.93 -14.01
CA ARG A 221 -12.98 18.03 -13.97
C ARG A 221 -13.05 18.72 -12.60
N ASN A 222 -12.89 17.97 -11.51
CA ASN A 222 -13.06 18.50 -10.15
C ASN A 222 -11.74 19.01 -9.54
N SER A 223 -10.61 18.38 -9.88
CA SER A 223 -9.29 18.74 -9.35
C SER A 223 -8.18 18.36 -10.34
N PRO A 224 -7.87 19.22 -11.35
CA PRO A 224 -6.82 18.95 -12.33
C PRO A 224 -5.46 18.66 -11.71
N LYS A 225 -5.10 19.34 -10.60
CA LYS A 225 -3.81 19.14 -9.92
C LYS A 225 -3.67 17.75 -9.31
N ILE A 226 -4.74 17.24 -8.70
CA ILE A 226 -4.72 15.87 -8.13
C ILE A 226 -4.72 14.84 -9.26
N PHE A 227 -5.47 15.09 -10.33
CA PHE A 227 -5.43 14.26 -11.52
C PHE A 227 -4.02 14.16 -12.09
N GLU A 228 -3.29 15.28 -12.24
CA GLU A 228 -1.91 15.28 -12.73
C GLU A 228 -0.98 14.47 -11.82
N ALA A 229 -1.08 14.66 -10.51
CA ALA A 229 -0.27 13.95 -9.53
C ALA A 229 -0.52 12.44 -9.57
N LEU A 230 -1.79 12.04 -9.61
CA LEU A 230 -2.19 10.63 -9.69
C LEU A 230 -1.82 10.02 -11.03
N SER A 231 -2.04 10.72 -12.14
CA SER A 231 -1.65 10.29 -13.48
C SER A 231 -0.13 10.06 -13.59
N SER A 232 0.67 10.88 -12.91
CA SER A 232 2.12 10.67 -12.81
C SER A 232 2.45 9.36 -12.10
N CYS A 233 1.70 8.97 -11.07
CA CYS A 233 1.87 7.66 -10.41
C CYS A 233 1.48 6.50 -11.35
N LEU A 234 0.41 6.65 -12.13
CA LEU A 234 -0.09 5.60 -13.04
C LEU A 234 0.78 5.39 -14.27
N SER A 235 1.70 6.31 -14.56
CA SER A 235 2.60 6.30 -15.72
C SER A 235 4.09 6.23 -15.35
N VAL A 236 4.43 5.70 -14.18
CA VAL A 236 5.80 5.75 -13.60
C VAL A 236 6.89 5.08 -14.45
N LYS A 237 6.52 4.17 -15.36
CA LYS A 237 7.48 3.45 -16.23
C LYS A 237 7.69 4.11 -17.60
N ILE A 238 6.89 5.13 -17.94
CA ILE A 238 6.98 5.80 -19.25
C ILE A 238 8.11 6.84 -19.26
N GLY A 239 9.35 6.37 -19.37
CA GLY A 239 10.47 7.12 -19.93
C GLY A 239 10.98 8.38 -19.23
N ARG A 240 10.48 8.78 -18.05
CA ARG A 240 10.92 9.99 -17.37
C ARG A 240 12.02 9.72 -16.35
N ARG A 241 13.06 10.55 -16.33
CA ARG A 241 14.14 10.49 -15.35
C ARG A 241 13.77 11.14 -14.01
N SER A 242 12.83 12.09 -14.01
CA SER A 242 12.33 12.77 -12.81
C SER A 242 10.84 13.06 -12.94
N GLU A 243 10.13 12.93 -11.84
CA GLU A 243 8.71 13.23 -11.75
C GLU A 243 8.51 14.62 -11.13
N ALA A 244 7.52 15.37 -11.65
CA ALA A 244 7.17 16.68 -11.09
C ALA A 244 6.50 16.53 -9.70
N TYR A 245 5.86 15.39 -9.45
CA TYR A 245 5.18 15.09 -8.19
C TYR A 245 5.94 14.04 -7.41
N ILE A 246 6.29 14.35 -6.17
CA ILE A 246 7.03 13.44 -5.27
C ILE A 246 6.32 12.10 -5.06
N PRO A 247 4.98 12.02 -4.92
CA PRO A 247 4.29 10.73 -4.85
C PRO A 247 4.66 9.77 -5.99
N ALA A 248 4.76 10.24 -7.23
CA ALA A 248 5.13 9.41 -8.37
C ALA A 248 6.58 8.90 -8.28
N SER A 249 7.51 9.74 -7.80
CA SER A 249 8.88 9.32 -7.54
C SER A 249 8.94 8.23 -6.46
N MET A 250 8.12 8.35 -5.40
CA MET A 250 8.06 7.34 -4.34
C MET A 250 7.45 6.03 -4.85
N VAL A 251 6.36 6.08 -5.60
CA VAL A 251 5.74 4.87 -6.20
C VAL A 251 6.76 4.14 -7.09
N ARG A 252 7.46 4.85 -7.99
CA ARG A 252 8.49 4.24 -8.83
C ARG A 252 9.64 3.62 -8.04
N LEU A 253 10.11 4.30 -7.00
CA LEU A 253 11.17 3.79 -6.13
C LEU A 253 10.73 2.50 -5.44
N CYS A 254 9.50 2.48 -4.90
CA CYS A 254 8.95 1.33 -4.18
C CYS A 254 8.65 0.16 -5.11
N ASP A 255 8.15 0.40 -6.32
CA ASP A 255 7.95 -0.64 -7.33
C ASP A 255 9.28 -1.31 -7.71
N ASN A 256 10.32 -0.52 -7.99
CA ASN A 256 11.66 -1.05 -8.25
C ASN A 256 12.22 -1.81 -7.05
N LEU A 257 12.05 -1.29 -5.83
CA LEU A 257 12.51 -1.96 -4.61
C LEU A 257 11.80 -3.29 -4.37
N SER A 258 10.48 -3.34 -4.55
CA SER A 258 9.68 -4.57 -4.43
C SER A 258 10.21 -5.63 -5.40
N MET A 259 10.48 -5.24 -6.64
CA MET A 259 11.04 -6.13 -7.66
C MET A 259 12.45 -6.64 -7.26
N GLU A 260 13.34 -5.76 -6.80
CA GLU A 260 14.69 -6.13 -6.36
C GLU A 260 14.68 -7.07 -5.15
N VAL A 261 13.88 -6.77 -4.14
CA VAL A 261 13.71 -7.63 -2.95
C VAL A 261 13.21 -9.00 -3.34
N CYS A 262 12.36 -9.06 -4.34
CA CYS A 262 11.87 -10.33 -4.83
C CYS A 262 12.93 -11.15 -5.57
N HIS A 263 13.69 -10.54 -6.46
CA HIS A 263 14.83 -11.20 -7.10
C HIS A 263 15.80 -11.76 -6.05
N TRP A 264 16.07 -10.97 -5.01
CA TRP A 264 16.88 -11.39 -3.88
C TRP A 264 16.27 -12.60 -3.14
N ARG A 265 14.98 -12.55 -2.78
CA ARG A 265 14.28 -13.66 -2.11
C ARG A 265 14.32 -14.94 -2.95
N THR A 266 14.04 -14.81 -4.25
CA THR A 266 14.05 -15.95 -5.17
C THR A 266 15.45 -16.55 -5.32
N ALA A 267 16.49 -15.72 -5.40
CA ALA A 267 17.87 -16.20 -5.48
C ALA A 267 18.28 -17.03 -4.25
N PHE A 268 17.71 -16.74 -3.09
CA PHE A 268 18.03 -17.45 -1.84
C PHE A 268 17.01 -18.51 -1.40
N ALA A 269 15.92 -18.72 -2.16
CA ALA A 269 14.81 -19.60 -1.75
C ALA A 269 15.29 -21.03 -1.39
N ASP A 270 16.15 -21.62 -2.22
CA ASP A 270 16.66 -22.97 -2.05
C ASP A 270 18.12 -23.02 -1.59
N VAL A 271 18.68 -21.87 -1.17
CA VAL A 271 20.09 -21.76 -0.79
C VAL A 271 20.24 -21.89 0.72
N PRO A 272 21.08 -22.84 1.22
CA PRO A 272 21.28 -23.05 2.65
C PRO A 272 21.65 -21.77 3.41
N PRO A 273 21.21 -21.60 4.68
CA PRO A 273 21.41 -20.37 5.46
C PRO A 273 22.86 -19.89 5.57
N HIS A 274 23.84 -20.79 5.56
CA HIS A 274 25.27 -20.47 5.67
C HIS A 274 25.89 -19.95 4.36
N HIS A 275 25.19 -20.05 3.23
CA HIS A 275 25.65 -19.45 1.97
C HIS A 275 25.27 -17.98 1.95
N TRP A 276 26.22 -17.09 1.84
CA TRP A 276 26.04 -15.64 1.90
C TRP A 276 25.85 -14.97 0.54
N TYR A 277 25.94 -15.72 -0.57
CA TYR A 277 25.70 -15.24 -1.93
C TYR A 277 24.90 -16.25 -2.75
N ALA A 278 24.12 -15.74 -3.69
CA ALA A 278 23.33 -16.53 -4.62
C ALA A 278 23.16 -15.79 -5.95
N HIS A 279 23.02 -16.55 -7.03
CA HIS A 279 22.77 -16.02 -8.36
C HIS A 279 21.27 -16.07 -8.66
N SER A 280 20.72 -14.97 -9.16
CA SER A 280 19.35 -14.91 -9.68
C SER A 280 19.36 -15.13 -11.18
N ALA A 281 18.78 -16.23 -11.63
CA ALA A 281 18.59 -16.50 -13.05
C ALA A 281 17.56 -15.56 -13.71
N MET A 282 16.79 -14.80 -12.90
CA MET A 282 15.74 -13.91 -13.40
C MET A 282 16.28 -12.62 -14.03
N ASN A 283 17.34 -12.07 -13.42
CA ASN A 283 17.96 -10.80 -13.86
C ASN A 283 19.48 -10.92 -14.04
N ASP A 284 20.00 -12.14 -14.03
CA ASP A 284 21.42 -12.47 -14.18
C ASP A 284 22.35 -11.74 -13.19
N GLN A 285 21.86 -11.54 -11.95
CA GLN A 285 22.56 -10.79 -10.92
C GLN A 285 22.94 -11.67 -9.73
N TRP A 286 24.11 -11.39 -9.14
CA TRP A 286 24.55 -11.99 -7.89
C TRP A 286 24.09 -11.16 -6.70
N TYR A 287 23.42 -11.81 -5.77
CA TYR A 287 22.96 -11.22 -4.51
C TYR A 287 23.78 -11.72 -3.34
N LYS A 288 23.84 -10.89 -2.29
CA LYS A 288 24.46 -11.22 -1.01
C LYS A 288 23.47 -11.03 0.11
N ARG A 289 23.56 -11.84 1.14
CA ARG A 289 22.81 -11.65 2.39
C ARG A 289 23.77 -11.47 3.56
N LEU A 290 23.36 -10.67 4.52
CA LEU A 290 24.03 -10.56 5.80
C LEU A 290 23.57 -11.74 6.66
N GLY A 291 24.50 -12.42 7.30
CA GLY A 291 24.25 -13.59 8.17
C GLY A 291 23.56 -13.25 9.47
#